data_9c0ba157f1ae7a8ae6d325999f11184b
#
_entry.id   9c0ba157f1ae7a8ae6d325999f11184b
#
_cell.length_a   1.000
_cell.length_b   1.000
_cell.length_c   1.000
_cell.angle_alpha   90.00
_cell.angle_beta   90.00
_cell.angle_gamma   90.00
#
_symmetry.space_group_name_H-M   'P 1'
#
loop_
_entity.id
_entity.type
_entity.pdbx_description
1 polymer ?
#
loop_
_entity_poly.entity_id
_entity_poly.type
_entity_poly.pdbx_seq_one_letter_code
_entity_poly.pdbx_strand_id
1 'polypeptide(L)'
;MRLKVFALTALIICIFAIVPAFALVAGFVYAPESLSPGKAERICISVDTDCAITLELLDGQGDIVHTLRSNLQIGTGMLNLTYNGLNAQGEALPAGEYTLRLQAGDQTVLRTLTIGEVAPQIRYIAVQNDALYIDEPLPLSIIVTADGTLSLTLTGIDNNGLYPLEDTQIQAGSSTLNISLPGNLPAGEYTLNAVLTSHAGLSSSASAVTLRFSAPATPTLQPTATPAPVYRASKSATETIPGDFWSMEIGNYDWAAIWDVMISPMTVISGTGKEAEKQVYRLRAAPDKSTARSNIVGEITCETQGVHVLETRDDGWTLVEAYNSSYGPNNTSRRGYGTTDDLIQGYVETKKLKTFTPKTEYGLLIDKMTQRLYILTKDGLFTTLLISTGYPTSDKPWNETPAGEFYLSSKVGDFPSGNMTCGYGMRFNCGDILHETPYILNEKYNIKDYSYTEKYLGEKASHGCVRVQRKQNEDGVNMKWIWDNVPLGTKLLIWDEDLRPIPYPVEDDTIFYYNPTGGKNYHADQNCSYIRDKYLPLQGQCTYAELDSEAYSYLTPCKHCDPPVKKSTIDAQNAEKLQ
;
A
#
# COMPACT_ATOMS: atom_id res chain seq x y z
N MET A 1 11.16 8.23 -94.51
CA MET A 1 11.96 9.46 -94.29
C MET A 1 12.42 9.44 -92.84
N ARG A 2 13.65 9.59 -92.57
CA ARG A 2 14.59 9.19 -91.52
C ARG A 2 14.08 9.30 -90.08
N LEU A 3 14.09 8.13 -89.40
CA LEU A 3 14.05 7.93 -87.95
C LEU A 3 15.34 8.46 -87.29
N LYS A 4 15.22 9.22 -86.19
CA LYS A 4 16.35 9.49 -85.28
C LYS A 4 16.03 8.85 -83.96
N VAL A 5 16.83 7.85 -83.63
CA VAL A 5 16.90 7.19 -82.35
C VAL A 5 17.67 8.07 -81.37
N PHE A 6 17.11 8.46 -80.23
CA PHE A 6 17.83 9.00 -79.09
C PHE A 6 17.98 7.92 -78.04
N ALA A 7 19.21 7.54 -77.77
CA ALA A 7 19.58 6.68 -76.64
C ALA A 7 19.57 7.52 -75.36
N LEU A 8 18.76 7.13 -74.40
CA LEU A 8 18.71 7.71 -73.03
C LEU A 8 19.54 6.82 -72.12
N THR A 9 20.72 7.26 -71.75
CA THR A 9 21.60 6.59 -70.77
C THR A 9 21.06 6.94 -69.38
N ALA A 10 20.46 5.96 -68.69
CA ALA A 10 20.04 6.11 -67.29
C ALA A 10 21.25 5.97 -66.35
N LEU A 11 21.65 7.03 -65.72
CA LEU A 11 22.66 7.06 -64.65
C LEU A 11 21.97 6.65 -63.36
N ILE A 12 22.19 5.43 -62.87
CA ILE A 12 21.75 4.98 -61.57
C ILE A 12 22.69 5.59 -60.52
N ILE A 13 22.23 6.61 -59.84
CA ILE A 13 22.88 7.15 -58.66
C ILE A 13 22.46 6.28 -57.45
N CYS A 14 23.33 5.35 -57.00
CA CYS A 14 23.16 4.68 -55.70
C CYS A 14 23.36 5.74 -54.61
N ILE A 15 22.26 6.25 -54.04
CA ILE A 15 22.29 7.01 -52.80
C ILE A 15 22.46 5.96 -51.69
N PHE A 16 23.69 5.79 -51.25
CA PHE A 16 23.93 5.14 -49.93
C PHE A 16 23.38 6.10 -48.90
N ALA A 17 22.19 5.79 -48.33
CA ALA A 17 21.72 6.40 -47.13
C ALA A 17 22.71 5.99 -46.00
N ILE A 18 23.56 6.92 -45.63
CA ILE A 18 24.33 6.81 -44.39
C ILE A 18 23.29 6.92 -43.27
N VAL A 19 22.82 5.78 -42.79
CA VAL A 19 22.10 5.70 -41.52
C VAL A 19 23.15 6.12 -40.47
N PRO A 20 22.96 7.22 -39.71
CA PRO A 20 23.87 7.51 -38.62
C PRO A 20 23.82 6.30 -37.69
N ALA A 21 24.94 5.62 -37.52
CA ALA A 21 25.09 4.64 -36.46
C ALA A 21 24.84 5.42 -35.16
N PHE A 22 23.70 5.19 -34.53
CA PHE A 22 23.49 5.69 -33.18
C PHE A 22 24.63 5.09 -32.34
N ALA A 23 25.43 5.97 -31.75
CA ALA A 23 26.50 5.52 -30.88
C ALA A 23 25.84 4.76 -29.72
N LEU A 24 26.25 3.48 -29.55
CA LEU A 24 25.83 2.70 -28.40
C LEU A 24 26.08 3.48 -27.13
N VAL A 25 25.08 3.67 -26.29
CA VAL A 25 25.23 4.23 -24.96
C VAL A 25 25.07 3.12 -23.94
N ALA A 26 26.16 2.81 -23.25
CA ALA A 26 26.18 1.86 -22.15
C ALA A 26 26.74 2.55 -20.91
N GLY A 27 26.22 2.20 -19.73
CA GLY A 27 26.70 2.83 -18.51
C GLY A 27 26.28 2.10 -17.24
N PHE A 28 26.96 2.44 -16.15
CA PHE A 28 26.53 2.01 -14.83
C PHE A 28 25.39 2.91 -14.35
N VAL A 29 24.23 2.33 -14.14
CA VAL A 29 23.11 2.95 -13.42
C VAL A 29 23.42 2.98 -11.93
N TYR A 30 24.00 1.88 -11.44
CA TYR A 30 24.46 1.73 -10.07
C TYR A 30 25.70 0.81 -10.03
N ALA A 31 26.68 1.19 -9.25
CA ALA A 31 27.78 0.32 -8.79
C ALA A 31 28.17 0.77 -7.39
N PRO A 32 28.46 -0.13 -6.46
CA PRO A 32 28.89 0.24 -5.11
C PRO A 32 30.22 1.00 -5.18
N GLU A 33 30.37 2.00 -4.34
CA GLU A 33 31.65 2.72 -4.19
C GLU A 33 32.66 1.91 -3.38
N SER A 34 32.15 1.02 -2.52
CA SER A 34 32.96 0.14 -1.68
C SER A 34 32.28 -1.21 -1.48
N LEU A 35 33.09 -2.24 -1.20
CA LEU A 35 32.61 -3.62 -1.06
C LEU A 35 33.48 -4.39 -0.08
N SER A 36 32.84 -5.00 0.93
CA SER A 36 33.51 -5.94 1.84
C SER A 36 33.56 -7.33 1.24
N PRO A 37 34.72 -8.00 1.20
CA PRO A 37 34.84 -9.35 0.67
C PRO A 37 33.88 -10.33 1.34
N GLY A 38 33.15 -11.10 0.52
CA GLY A 38 32.15 -12.06 0.96
C GLY A 38 30.72 -11.50 1.05
N LYS A 39 30.53 -10.16 1.10
CA LYS A 39 29.22 -9.53 1.08
C LYS A 39 28.83 -9.18 -0.35
N ALA A 40 27.74 -9.75 -0.83
CA ALA A 40 27.26 -9.50 -2.20
C ALA A 40 26.62 -8.11 -2.29
N GLU A 41 27.08 -7.30 -3.25
CA GLU A 41 26.53 -6.00 -3.59
C GLU A 41 26.09 -5.98 -5.05
N ARG A 42 25.10 -5.15 -5.36
CA ARG A 42 24.51 -5.06 -6.70
C ARG A 42 25.32 -4.14 -7.62
N ILE A 43 25.37 -4.52 -8.89
CA ILE A 43 25.83 -3.68 -10.00
C ILE A 43 24.69 -3.64 -11.02
N CYS A 44 24.26 -2.44 -11.44
CA CYS A 44 23.25 -2.25 -12.45
C CYS A 44 23.84 -1.51 -13.66
N ILE A 45 23.66 -2.09 -14.84
CA ILE A 45 24.16 -1.57 -16.11
C ILE A 45 22.97 -1.30 -17.02
N SER A 46 22.95 -0.20 -17.76
CA SER A 46 22.00 0.06 -18.85
C SER A 46 22.69 0.06 -20.20
N VAL A 47 21.97 -0.44 -21.22
CA VAL A 47 22.35 -0.32 -22.63
C VAL A 47 21.13 0.12 -23.44
N ASP A 48 21.34 0.94 -24.46
CA ASP A 48 20.29 1.49 -25.31
C ASP A 48 20.02 0.68 -26.58
N THR A 49 20.92 -0.25 -26.92
CA THR A 49 20.79 -1.17 -28.06
C THR A 49 21.28 -2.54 -27.69
N ASP A 50 20.77 -3.58 -28.38
CA ASP A 50 21.22 -4.95 -28.18
C ASP A 50 22.71 -5.08 -28.49
N CYS A 51 23.49 -5.54 -27.54
CA CYS A 51 24.94 -5.67 -27.70
C CYS A 51 25.53 -6.79 -26.82
N ALA A 52 26.78 -7.13 -27.10
CA ALA A 52 27.61 -7.92 -26.21
C ALA A 52 28.33 -7.03 -25.20
N ILE A 53 28.28 -7.39 -23.92
CA ILE A 53 29.04 -6.70 -22.89
C ILE A 53 30.11 -7.59 -22.26
N THR A 54 31.19 -6.98 -21.83
CA THR A 54 32.19 -7.58 -20.94
C THR A 54 32.34 -6.68 -19.71
N LEU A 55 32.24 -7.26 -18.52
CA LEU A 55 32.42 -6.57 -17.26
C LEU A 55 33.59 -7.20 -16.50
N GLU A 56 34.59 -6.41 -16.21
CA GLU A 56 35.84 -6.82 -15.59
C GLU A 56 36.20 -5.92 -14.41
N LEU A 57 36.94 -6.49 -13.48
CA LEU A 57 37.58 -5.77 -12.39
C LEU A 57 39.07 -5.70 -12.62
N LEU A 58 39.60 -4.50 -12.56
CA LEU A 58 41.05 -4.22 -12.74
C LEU A 58 41.63 -3.76 -11.41
N ASP A 59 42.89 -4.11 -11.16
CA ASP A 59 43.67 -3.57 -10.04
C ASP A 59 44.23 -2.16 -10.34
N GLY A 60 44.96 -1.61 -9.38
CA GLY A 60 45.58 -0.27 -9.50
C GLY A 60 46.66 -0.15 -10.59
N GLN A 61 47.14 -1.26 -11.16
CA GLN A 61 48.07 -1.30 -12.30
C GLN A 61 47.32 -1.40 -13.63
N GLY A 62 46.02 -1.68 -13.60
CA GLY A 62 45.17 -1.87 -14.76
C GLY A 62 45.10 -3.32 -15.26
N ASP A 63 45.62 -4.27 -14.48
CA ASP A 63 45.57 -5.69 -14.79
C ASP A 63 44.20 -6.28 -14.39
N ILE A 64 43.66 -7.21 -15.20
CA ILE A 64 42.39 -7.84 -14.93
C ILE A 64 42.54 -8.86 -13.80
N VAL A 65 41.90 -8.60 -12.66
CA VAL A 65 41.93 -9.50 -11.49
C VAL A 65 40.70 -10.38 -11.41
N HIS A 66 39.61 -9.97 -12.06
CA HIS A 66 38.38 -10.79 -12.15
C HIS A 66 37.54 -10.39 -13.36
N THR A 67 36.98 -11.39 -14.06
CA THR A 67 35.98 -11.18 -15.13
C THR A 67 34.61 -11.60 -14.65
N LEU A 68 33.78 -10.63 -14.35
CA LEU A 68 32.43 -10.87 -13.85
C LEU A 68 31.52 -11.40 -14.95
N ARG A 69 31.67 -10.86 -16.18
CA ARG A 69 30.95 -11.31 -17.38
C ARG A 69 31.85 -11.15 -18.60
N SER A 70 31.82 -12.10 -19.49
CA SER A 70 32.58 -12.06 -20.74
C SER A 70 31.65 -12.27 -21.92
N ASN A 71 31.64 -11.32 -22.86
CA ASN A 71 30.87 -11.38 -24.11
C ASN A 71 29.40 -11.77 -23.92
N LEU A 72 28.75 -11.28 -22.86
CA LEU A 72 27.36 -11.57 -22.54
C LEU A 72 26.45 -10.79 -23.48
N GLN A 73 25.63 -11.49 -24.28
CA GLN A 73 24.61 -10.87 -25.12
C GLN A 73 23.45 -10.37 -24.27
N ILE A 74 23.17 -9.08 -24.35
CA ILE A 74 22.05 -8.46 -23.64
C ILE A 74 21.19 -7.64 -24.61
N GLY A 75 19.89 -7.64 -24.35
CA GLY A 75 18.94 -6.76 -25.05
C GLY A 75 18.95 -5.35 -24.47
N THR A 76 18.39 -4.41 -25.22
CA THR A 76 18.16 -3.04 -24.76
C THR A 76 17.46 -3.02 -23.41
N GLY A 77 17.99 -2.28 -22.43
CA GLY A 77 17.45 -2.14 -21.08
C GLY A 77 18.52 -2.21 -20.00
N MET A 78 18.12 -2.71 -18.83
CA MET A 78 18.98 -2.80 -17.65
C MET A 78 19.36 -4.24 -17.32
N LEU A 79 20.64 -4.45 -16.97
CA LEU A 79 21.19 -5.69 -16.44
C LEU A 79 21.57 -5.49 -14.98
N ASN A 80 21.02 -6.32 -14.10
CA ASN A 80 21.42 -6.37 -12.69
C ASN A 80 22.31 -7.59 -12.44
N LEU A 81 23.40 -7.36 -11.75
CA LEU A 81 24.40 -8.36 -11.35
C LEU A 81 24.68 -8.19 -9.86
N THR A 82 25.17 -9.23 -9.22
CA THR A 82 25.76 -9.15 -7.88
C THR A 82 27.22 -9.52 -7.94
N TYR A 83 28.02 -8.83 -7.10
CA TYR A 83 29.43 -9.14 -6.92
C TYR A 83 29.77 -9.05 -5.44
N ASN A 84 30.61 -9.98 -4.95
CA ASN A 84 30.92 -10.14 -3.53
C ASN A 84 32.41 -9.92 -3.18
N GLY A 85 33.19 -9.30 -4.07
CA GLY A 85 34.60 -9.00 -3.81
C GLY A 85 35.54 -10.19 -3.78
N LEU A 86 35.11 -11.34 -4.33
CA LEU A 86 35.94 -12.54 -4.43
C LEU A 86 36.50 -12.68 -5.85
N ASN A 87 37.69 -13.31 -5.98
CA ASN A 87 38.26 -13.67 -7.27
C ASN A 87 37.54 -14.92 -7.88
N ALA A 88 38.00 -15.36 -9.06
CA ALA A 88 37.42 -16.53 -9.72
C ALA A 88 37.59 -17.86 -8.94
N GLN A 89 38.48 -17.91 -7.98
CA GLN A 89 38.74 -19.05 -7.09
C GLN A 89 37.91 -19.01 -5.81
N GLY A 90 37.14 -17.92 -5.59
CA GLY A 90 36.35 -17.72 -4.38
C GLY A 90 37.16 -17.13 -3.20
N GLU A 91 38.35 -16.61 -3.45
CA GLU A 91 39.20 -16.01 -2.45
C GLU A 91 38.98 -14.49 -2.41
N ALA A 92 39.12 -13.91 -1.22
CA ALA A 92 38.98 -12.46 -1.04
C ALA A 92 40.10 -11.72 -1.79
N LEU A 93 39.72 -10.70 -2.56
CA LEU A 93 40.70 -9.81 -3.16
C LEU A 93 41.38 -8.95 -2.08
N PRO A 94 42.66 -8.58 -2.24
CA PRO A 94 43.35 -7.67 -1.34
C PRO A 94 42.59 -6.35 -1.16
N ALA A 95 42.67 -5.77 0.04
CA ALA A 95 42.12 -4.44 0.26
C ALA A 95 42.81 -3.39 -0.61
N GLY A 96 42.03 -2.57 -1.31
CA GLY A 96 42.57 -1.56 -2.21
C GLY A 96 41.53 -0.96 -3.14
N GLU A 97 42.00 -0.02 -3.97
CA GLU A 97 41.18 0.60 -5.02
C GLU A 97 41.25 -0.22 -6.30
N TYR A 98 40.12 -0.52 -6.87
CA TYR A 98 39.90 -1.29 -8.10
C TYR A 98 39.06 -0.48 -9.08
N THR A 99 39.06 -0.89 -10.34
CA THR A 99 38.24 -0.27 -11.39
C THR A 99 37.35 -1.31 -12.04
N LEU A 100 36.03 -1.11 -11.95
CA LEU A 100 35.06 -1.83 -12.79
C LEU A 100 35.15 -1.27 -14.22
N ARG A 101 35.43 -2.14 -15.19
CA ARG A 101 35.48 -1.81 -16.61
C ARG A 101 34.33 -2.50 -17.33
N LEU A 102 33.41 -1.71 -17.86
CA LEU A 102 32.32 -2.17 -18.74
C LEU A 102 32.71 -1.88 -20.17
N GLN A 103 32.79 -2.91 -20.99
CA GLN A 103 32.94 -2.81 -22.44
C GLN A 103 31.62 -3.20 -23.12
N ALA A 104 31.15 -2.37 -24.06
CA ALA A 104 29.94 -2.61 -24.86
C ALA A 104 30.22 -2.10 -26.27
N GLY A 105 30.39 -3.02 -27.23
CA GLY A 105 30.91 -2.65 -28.56
C GLY A 105 32.25 -1.91 -28.45
N ASP A 106 32.34 -0.74 -29.06
CA ASP A 106 33.55 0.13 -29.03
C ASP A 106 33.58 1.06 -27.80
N GLN A 107 32.55 1.05 -26.95
CA GLN A 107 32.44 1.88 -25.77
C GLN A 107 33.06 1.19 -24.54
N THR A 108 33.82 1.98 -23.77
CA THR A 108 34.38 1.56 -22.47
C THR A 108 33.92 2.55 -21.41
N VAL A 109 33.36 2.06 -20.30
CA VAL A 109 32.96 2.86 -19.12
C VAL A 109 33.69 2.32 -17.90
N LEU A 110 34.28 3.22 -17.12
CA LEU A 110 35.03 2.90 -15.92
C LEU A 110 34.32 3.40 -14.67
N ARG A 111 34.40 2.63 -13.58
CA ARG A 111 33.88 3.01 -12.26
C ARG A 111 34.82 2.53 -11.18
N THR A 112 35.24 3.43 -10.30
CA THR A 112 36.07 3.08 -9.15
C THR A 112 35.28 2.26 -8.13
N LEU A 113 35.92 1.24 -7.54
CA LEU A 113 35.37 0.38 -6.49
C LEU A 113 36.47 0.14 -5.45
N THR A 114 36.23 0.46 -4.19
CA THR A 114 37.13 0.08 -3.09
C THR A 114 36.77 -1.29 -2.55
N ILE A 115 37.70 -2.24 -2.55
CA ILE A 115 37.54 -3.55 -1.91
C ILE A 115 38.31 -3.56 -0.61
N GLY A 116 37.70 -4.06 0.46
CA GLY A 116 38.29 -4.17 1.78
C GLY A 116 37.35 -3.69 2.86
N GLU A 117 37.84 -3.69 4.10
CA GLU A 117 37.14 -3.06 5.19
C GLU A 117 37.17 -1.54 4.98
N VAL A 118 36.00 -0.98 4.72
CA VAL A 118 35.80 0.45 4.53
C VAL A 118 35.32 1.04 5.84
N ALA A 119 35.82 2.23 6.20
CA ALA A 119 35.27 2.94 7.34
C ALA A 119 33.77 3.12 7.17
N PRO A 120 32.95 2.77 8.18
CA PRO A 120 31.52 2.92 8.12
C PRO A 120 31.19 4.41 7.95
N GLN A 121 30.10 4.73 7.27
CA GLN A 121 29.68 6.12 7.07
C GLN A 121 28.34 6.37 7.74
N ILE A 122 28.18 7.54 8.33
CA ILE A 122 26.88 8.07 8.74
C ILE A 122 26.36 8.91 7.58
N ARG A 123 25.36 8.38 6.85
CA ARG A 123 24.79 9.06 5.67
C ARG A 123 23.73 10.08 6.03
N TYR A 124 23.05 9.87 7.16
CA TYR A 124 22.00 10.74 7.64
C TYR A 124 21.97 10.71 9.16
N ILE A 125 21.73 11.86 9.78
CA ILE A 125 21.48 12.01 11.19
C ILE A 125 20.52 13.19 11.40
N ALA A 126 19.43 12.98 12.09
CA ALA A 126 18.46 14.02 12.41
C ALA A 126 17.73 13.72 13.72
N VAL A 127 17.26 14.76 14.36
CA VAL A 127 16.41 14.69 15.53
C VAL A 127 14.97 14.94 15.12
N GLN A 128 14.06 14.11 15.62
CA GLN A 128 12.66 14.07 15.15
C GLN A 128 11.72 15.10 15.81
N ASN A 129 12.17 15.82 16.85
CA ASN A 129 11.34 16.77 17.58
C ASN A 129 11.85 18.22 17.44
N ASP A 130 10.91 19.15 17.24
CA ASP A 130 11.20 20.58 17.20
C ASP A 130 11.43 21.17 18.61
N ALA A 131 10.94 20.51 19.67
CA ALA A 131 11.14 20.89 21.05
C ALA A 131 11.85 19.76 21.82
N LEU A 132 13.04 20.04 22.36
CA LEU A 132 13.84 19.10 23.14
C LEU A 132 13.96 19.59 24.59
N TYR A 133 13.83 18.65 25.54
CA TYR A 133 13.95 18.91 26.97
C TYR A 133 15.11 18.12 27.56
N ILE A 134 15.79 18.70 28.57
CA ILE A 134 16.99 18.08 29.18
C ILE A 134 16.69 16.83 30.00
N ASP A 135 15.42 16.60 30.37
CA ASP A 135 14.93 15.46 31.14
C ASP A 135 14.24 14.39 30.28
N GLU A 136 14.20 14.57 28.96
CA GLU A 136 13.63 13.63 28.02
C GLU A 136 14.70 12.97 27.15
N PRO A 137 14.51 11.71 26.71
CA PRO A 137 15.41 11.07 25.76
C PRO A 137 15.46 11.84 24.43
N LEU A 138 16.63 11.91 23.81
CA LEU A 138 16.83 12.50 22.50
C LEU A 138 16.39 11.50 21.40
N PRO A 139 15.29 11.79 20.66
CA PRO A 139 14.83 10.93 19.57
C PRO A 139 15.68 11.19 18.32
N LEU A 140 16.48 10.21 17.91
CA LEU A 140 17.47 10.32 16.85
C LEU A 140 17.14 9.35 15.72
N SER A 141 17.05 9.87 14.49
CA SER A 141 17.02 9.06 13.27
C SER A 141 18.40 9.07 12.62
N ILE A 142 18.89 7.90 12.27
CA ILE A 142 20.24 7.75 11.69
C ILE A 142 20.25 6.68 10.59
N ILE A 143 21.05 6.93 9.55
CA ILE A 143 21.31 5.95 8.48
C ILE A 143 22.84 5.72 8.41
N VAL A 144 23.24 4.46 8.53
CA VAL A 144 24.64 4.06 8.51
C VAL A 144 24.92 2.98 7.47
N THR A 145 26.15 2.92 6.96
CA THR A 145 26.52 1.99 5.87
C THR A 145 27.02 0.63 6.37
N ALA A 146 27.38 0.50 7.65
CA ALA A 146 27.86 -0.75 8.23
C ALA A 146 27.54 -0.80 9.73
N ASP A 147 27.55 -2.02 10.27
CA ASP A 147 27.40 -2.28 11.70
C ASP A 147 28.58 -1.67 12.48
N GLY A 148 28.31 -1.22 13.71
CA GLY A 148 29.37 -0.64 14.54
C GLY A 148 28.87 -0.05 15.83
N THR A 149 29.77 0.63 16.53
CA THR A 149 29.49 1.40 17.75
C THR A 149 29.32 2.86 17.41
N LEU A 150 28.15 3.41 17.69
CA LEU A 150 27.83 4.83 17.54
C LEU A 150 28.14 5.54 18.85
N SER A 151 29.09 6.45 18.82
CA SER A 151 29.46 7.34 19.93
C SER A 151 28.94 8.74 19.65
N LEU A 152 28.14 9.28 20.54
CA LEU A 152 27.52 10.59 20.44
C LEU A 152 28.05 11.54 21.52
N THR A 153 28.28 12.81 21.16
CA THR A 153 28.71 13.83 22.11
C THR A 153 27.96 15.14 21.82
N LEU A 154 27.36 15.72 22.84
CA LEU A 154 26.84 17.07 22.79
C LEU A 154 27.93 18.06 23.21
N THR A 155 28.18 19.06 22.38
CA THR A 155 29.11 20.17 22.68
C THR A 155 28.29 21.44 22.85
N GLY A 156 28.32 22.04 24.03
CA GLY A 156 27.63 23.30 24.30
C GLY A 156 28.21 24.47 23.50
N ILE A 157 27.34 25.20 22.79
CA ILE A 157 27.78 26.33 21.94
C ILE A 157 28.24 27.50 22.82
N ASP A 158 27.51 27.79 23.89
CA ASP A 158 27.80 28.95 24.76
C ASP A 158 28.85 28.69 25.84
N ASN A 159 29.01 27.41 26.27
CA ASN A 159 29.84 27.07 27.42
C ASN A 159 31.02 26.14 27.11
N ASN A 160 31.14 25.66 25.85
CA ASN A 160 32.14 24.67 25.40
C ASN A 160 32.15 23.38 26.26
N GLY A 161 31.08 23.10 27.01
CA GLY A 161 30.94 21.87 27.77
C GLY A 161 30.81 20.66 26.85
N LEU A 162 31.46 19.57 27.21
CA LEU A 162 31.36 18.29 26.51
C LEU A 162 30.55 17.33 27.35
N TYR A 163 29.48 16.80 26.73
CA TYR A 163 28.54 15.87 27.35
C TYR A 163 28.48 14.59 26.49
N PRO A 164 29.34 13.58 26.77
CA PRO A 164 29.28 12.31 26.08
C PRO A 164 28.00 11.58 26.43
N LEU A 165 27.41 10.95 25.42
CA LEU A 165 26.23 10.09 25.57
C LEU A 165 26.68 8.62 25.59
N GLU A 166 25.80 7.72 26.01
CA GLU A 166 26.13 6.29 26.06
C GLU A 166 26.33 5.72 24.66
N ASP A 167 27.40 4.96 24.49
CA ASP A 167 27.72 4.29 23.23
C ASP A 167 26.63 3.26 22.89
N THR A 168 26.15 3.30 21.66
CA THR A 168 25.07 2.44 21.17
C THR A 168 25.56 1.55 20.03
N GLN A 169 25.27 0.25 20.11
CA GLN A 169 25.49 -0.68 18.99
C GLN A 169 24.42 -0.44 17.93
N ILE A 170 24.84 -0.27 16.70
CA ILE A 170 23.93 0.00 15.57
C ILE A 170 24.24 -0.93 14.41
N GLN A 171 23.18 -1.34 13.70
CA GLN A 171 23.32 -2.15 12.48
C GLN A 171 23.26 -1.25 11.24
N ALA A 172 23.82 -1.75 10.14
CA ALA A 172 23.72 -1.09 8.83
C ALA A 172 22.27 -0.84 8.44
N GLY A 173 21.99 0.32 7.88
CA GLY A 173 20.65 0.75 7.47
C GLY A 173 20.12 1.91 8.29
N SER A 174 18.79 2.06 8.30
CA SER A 174 18.07 3.11 9.04
C SER A 174 17.69 2.63 10.44
N SER A 175 17.93 3.49 11.44
CA SER A 175 17.57 3.22 12.83
C SER A 175 16.96 4.46 13.48
N THR A 176 15.99 4.25 14.36
CA THR A 176 15.49 5.28 15.28
C THR A 176 15.90 4.92 16.69
N LEU A 177 16.56 5.83 17.36
CA LEU A 177 17.15 5.65 18.68
C LEU A 177 16.53 6.66 19.65
N ASN A 178 16.33 6.27 20.90
CA ASN A 178 15.99 7.16 22.01
C ASN A 178 17.20 7.21 22.95
N ILE A 179 18.00 8.26 22.83
CA ILE A 179 19.28 8.39 23.52
C ILE A 179 19.05 9.11 24.87
N SER A 180 19.44 8.46 25.97
CA SER A 180 19.36 9.07 27.30
C SER A 180 20.31 10.25 27.42
N LEU A 181 19.82 11.36 27.96
CA LEU A 181 20.63 12.55 28.22
C LEU A 181 21.29 12.49 29.60
N PRO A 182 22.50 13.09 29.76
CA PRO A 182 23.14 13.20 31.08
C PRO A 182 22.30 14.06 32.03
N GLY A 183 22.08 13.59 33.27
CA GLY A 183 21.25 14.31 34.25
C GLY A 183 21.78 15.70 34.67
N ASN A 184 23.00 16.05 34.27
CA ASN A 184 23.61 17.35 34.50
C ASN A 184 23.70 18.23 33.24
N LEU A 185 22.96 17.89 32.16
CA LEU A 185 22.92 18.67 30.92
C LEU A 185 22.18 20.01 31.19
N PRO A 186 22.82 21.19 31.07
CA PRO A 186 22.10 22.44 31.17
C PRO A 186 21.18 22.72 29.98
N ALA A 187 20.13 23.48 30.16
CA ALA A 187 19.38 24.01 29.03
C ALA A 187 20.25 24.96 28.21
N GLY A 188 20.15 24.90 26.88
CA GLY A 188 21.00 25.70 25.98
C GLY A 188 21.08 25.14 24.57
N GLU A 189 21.97 25.73 23.80
CA GLU A 189 22.26 25.28 22.43
C GLU A 189 23.49 24.37 22.38
N TYR A 190 23.38 23.29 21.62
CA TYR A 190 24.41 22.26 21.53
C TYR A 190 24.63 21.84 20.08
N THR A 191 25.84 21.38 19.83
CA THR A 191 26.19 20.67 18.60
C THR A 191 26.28 19.19 18.92
N LEU A 192 25.48 18.36 18.27
CA LEU A 192 25.57 16.91 18.34
C LEU A 192 26.64 16.44 17.36
N ASN A 193 27.68 15.78 17.88
CA ASN A 193 28.72 15.13 17.13
C ASN A 193 28.52 13.62 17.20
N ALA A 194 28.64 12.94 16.07
CA ALA A 194 28.48 11.50 15.98
C ALA A 194 29.72 10.87 15.35
N VAL A 195 30.20 9.80 15.94
CA VAL A 195 31.31 8.98 15.41
C VAL A 195 30.80 7.53 15.35
N LEU A 196 30.93 6.93 14.18
CA LEU A 196 30.62 5.51 13.99
C LEU A 196 31.92 4.74 13.83
N THR A 197 32.14 3.74 14.67
CA THR A 197 33.32 2.86 14.66
C THR A 197 32.92 1.44 14.32
N SER A 198 33.47 0.86 13.27
CA SER A 198 33.23 -0.54 12.89
C SER A 198 33.90 -1.51 13.89
N HIS A 199 33.54 -2.78 13.82
CA HIS A 199 34.19 -3.84 14.61
C HIS A 199 35.71 -3.99 14.33
N ALA A 200 36.16 -3.54 13.16
CA ALA A 200 37.58 -3.48 12.78
C ALA A 200 38.31 -2.24 13.29
N GLY A 201 37.61 -1.35 14.00
CA GLY A 201 38.22 -0.13 14.55
C GLY A 201 38.31 1.03 13.58
N LEU A 202 37.76 0.92 12.38
CA LEU A 202 37.71 2.03 11.42
C LEU A 202 36.56 2.97 11.79
N SER A 203 36.80 4.26 11.81
CA SER A 203 35.84 5.26 12.26
C SER A 203 35.56 6.34 11.21
N SER A 204 34.34 6.86 11.21
CA SER A 204 33.99 8.10 10.53
C SER A 204 33.13 9.00 11.42
N SER A 205 33.17 10.30 11.19
CA SER A 205 32.35 11.28 11.87
C SER A 205 31.28 11.85 10.95
N ALA A 206 30.09 12.14 11.51
CA ALA A 206 29.04 12.86 10.79
C ALA A 206 29.13 14.36 11.00
N SER A 207 28.45 15.09 10.12
CA SER A 207 28.25 16.53 10.26
C SER A 207 27.48 16.85 11.54
N ALA A 208 27.88 17.94 12.20
CA ALA A 208 27.24 18.43 13.42
C ALA A 208 25.80 18.88 13.19
N VAL A 209 24.90 18.43 14.07
CA VAL A 209 23.49 18.88 14.11
C VAL A 209 23.36 19.85 15.28
N THR A 210 22.85 21.06 15.03
CA THR A 210 22.57 22.02 16.10
C THR A 210 21.25 21.70 16.77
N LEU A 211 21.26 21.57 18.10
CA LEU A 211 20.11 21.24 18.93
C LEU A 211 19.91 22.30 20.00
N ARG A 212 18.67 22.57 20.36
CA ARG A 212 18.33 23.46 21.47
C ARG A 212 17.51 22.72 22.50
N PHE A 213 18.08 22.57 23.69
CA PHE A 213 17.40 21.96 24.83
C PHE A 213 16.82 23.03 25.75
N SER A 214 15.58 22.86 26.12
CA SER A 214 14.88 23.69 27.12
C SER A 214 14.99 23.07 28.51
N ALA A 215 14.86 23.85 29.55
CA ALA A 215 14.67 23.35 30.90
C ALA A 215 13.40 22.48 30.96
N PRO A 216 13.32 21.53 31.94
CA PRO A 216 12.12 20.74 32.11
C PRO A 216 10.91 21.65 32.13
N ALA A 217 9.87 21.31 31.37
CA ALA A 217 8.62 22.01 31.45
C ALA A 217 8.19 21.94 32.92
N THR A 218 8.05 23.11 33.59
CA THR A 218 7.36 23.14 34.87
C THR A 218 6.06 22.38 34.68
N PRO A 219 5.66 21.43 35.55
CA PRO A 219 4.46 20.65 35.34
C PRO A 219 3.23 21.56 35.31
N THR A 220 3.03 22.23 34.25
CA THR A 220 1.71 22.61 33.77
C THR A 220 1.05 21.26 33.54
N LEU A 221 -0.07 21.00 34.21
CA LEU A 221 -0.88 19.80 34.06
C LEU A 221 -0.69 19.30 32.64
N GLN A 222 0.09 18.21 32.51
CA GLN A 222 0.47 17.64 31.24
C GLN A 222 -0.81 17.54 30.42
N PRO A 223 -0.94 18.17 29.25
CA PRO A 223 -2.06 17.85 28.40
C PRO A 223 -1.92 16.35 28.22
N THR A 224 -2.85 15.61 28.80
CA THR A 224 -2.98 14.17 28.62
C THR A 224 -2.69 13.95 27.16
N ALA A 225 -1.66 13.14 26.85
CA ALA A 225 -1.24 12.88 25.47
C ALA A 225 -2.51 12.72 24.68
N THR A 226 -2.77 13.59 23.71
CA THR A 226 -3.98 13.50 22.90
C THR A 226 -3.92 12.09 22.35
N PRO A 227 -4.81 11.19 22.75
CA PRO A 227 -4.75 9.81 22.29
C PRO A 227 -4.75 9.86 20.76
N ALA A 228 -3.97 9.00 20.13
CA ALA A 228 -3.97 8.88 18.68
C ALA A 228 -5.42 8.90 18.21
N PRO A 229 -5.76 9.62 17.12
CA PRO A 229 -7.14 9.76 16.71
C PRO A 229 -7.75 8.37 16.54
N VAL A 230 -8.71 8.05 17.42
CA VAL A 230 -9.46 6.80 17.34
C VAL A 230 -10.58 7.03 16.35
N TYR A 231 -10.56 6.26 15.26
CA TYR A 231 -11.62 6.30 14.26
C TYR A 231 -12.78 5.41 14.72
N ARG A 232 -13.94 5.99 14.90
CA ARG A 232 -15.15 5.28 15.31
C ARG A 232 -16.18 5.24 14.20
N ALA A 233 -17.03 4.22 14.23
CA ALA A 233 -18.14 4.08 13.28
C ALA A 233 -19.20 5.20 13.44
N SER A 234 -19.20 5.92 14.56
CA SER A 234 -20.04 7.09 14.80
C SER A 234 -19.18 8.23 15.35
N LYS A 235 -19.36 9.45 14.81
CA LYS A 235 -18.73 10.67 15.35
C LYS A 235 -19.31 11.08 16.70
N SER A 236 -20.51 10.61 17.04
CA SER A 236 -21.19 10.88 18.31
C SER A 236 -20.72 9.97 19.44
N ALA A 237 -20.07 8.84 19.13
CA ALA A 237 -19.59 7.91 20.15
C ALA A 237 -18.31 8.43 20.82
N THR A 238 -18.34 8.57 22.13
CA THR A 238 -17.19 9.02 22.95
C THR A 238 -16.42 7.85 23.56
N GLU A 239 -17.08 6.70 23.74
CA GLU A 239 -16.53 5.51 24.38
C GLU A 239 -16.75 4.30 23.47
N THR A 240 -15.90 3.26 23.60
CA THR A 240 -16.11 1.96 22.94
C THR A 240 -17.00 1.10 23.84
N ILE A 241 -18.13 0.66 23.30
CA ILE A 241 -19.09 -0.22 23.97
C ILE A 241 -18.95 -1.62 23.34
N PRO A 242 -18.62 -2.66 24.10
CA PRO A 242 -18.52 -4.01 23.58
C PRO A 242 -19.80 -4.46 22.85
N GLY A 243 -19.65 -5.00 21.65
CA GLY A 243 -20.75 -5.47 20.82
C GLY A 243 -21.55 -4.39 20.10
N ASP A 244 -21.19 -3.10 20.24
CA ASP A 244 -21.84 -2.00 19.55
C ASP A 244 -21.03 -1.55 18.33
N PHE A 245 -21.63 -1.67 17.13
CA PHE A 245 -21.01 -1.21 15.89
C PHE A 245 -20.66 0.28 15.94
N TRP A 246 -21.58 1.11 16.46
CA TRP A 246 -21.46 2.57 16.35
C TRP A 246 -20.35 3.17 17.22
N SER A 247 -19.91 2.43 18.22
CA SER A 247 -18.79 2.81 19.08
C SER A 247 -17.49 2.07 18.75
N MET A 248 -17.53 1.07 17.81
CA MET A 248 -16.34 0.30 17.50
C MET A 248 -15.24 1.13 16.82
N GLU A 249 -14.00 0.73 17.04
CA GLU A 249 -12.83 1.34 16.44
C GLU A 249 -12.61 0.83 15.03
N ILE A 250 -12.78 1.72 14.05
CA ILE A 250 -12.58 1.40 12.64
C ILE A 250 -11.07 1.21 12.35
N GLY A 251 -10.70 0.10 11.71
CA GLY A 251 -9.33 -0.22 11.38
C GLY A 251 -8.56 -0.95 12.48
N ASN A 252 -9.16 -1.16 13.65
CA ASN A 252 -8.62 -2.04 14.68
C ASN A 252 -9.13 -3.47 14.46
N TYR A 253 -8.24 -4.37 14.02
CA TYR A 253 -8.57 -5.77 13.73
C TYR A 253 -8.55 -6.66 14.99
N ASP A 254 -9.13 -6.17 16.09
CA ASP A 254 -9.45 -7.03 17.23
C ASP A 254 -10.60 -7.97 16.86
N TRP A 255 -10.26 -9.17 16.40
CA TRP A 255 -11.24 -10.15 15.89
C TRP A 255 -12.25 -10.59 16.94
N ALA A 256 -11.90 -10.58 18.24
CA ALA A 256 -12.82 -10.91 19.31
C ALA A 256 -13.85 -9.77 19.49
N ALA A 257 -13.39 -8.52 19.56
CA ALA A 257 -14.27 -7.36 19.65
C ALA A 257 -15.17 -7.23 18.42
N ILE A 258 -14.64 -7.49 17.21
CA ILE A 258 -15.41 -7.50 15.97
C ILE A 258 -16.46 -8.61 16.00
N TRP A 259 -16.12 -9.80 16.49
CA TRP A 259 -17.05 -10.91 16.62
C TRP A 259 -18.22 -10.58 17.55
N ASP A 260 -17.95 -9.92 18.67
CA ASP A 260 -19.02 -9.45 19.58
C ASP A 260 -20.01 -8.51 18.88
N VAL A 261 -19.54 -7.64 18.00
CA VAL A 261 -20.39 -6.80 17.16
C VAL A 261 -21.17 -7.64 16.15
N MET A 262 -20.54 -8.64 15.52
CA MET A 262 -21.19 -9.50 14.51
C MET A 262 -22.40 -10.26 15.05
N ILE A 263 -22.35 -10.69 16.29
CA ILE A 263 -23.43 -11.48 16.91
C ILE A 263 -24.44 -10.62 17.69
N SER A 264 -24.13 -9.36 17.94
CA SER A 264 -25.01 -8.46 18.68
C SER A 264 -26.22 -8.03 17.84
N PRO A 265 -27.40 -7.85 18.45
CA PRO A 265 -28.56 -7.29 17.76
C PRO A 265 -28.29 -5.90 17.19
N MET A 266 -29.00 -5.53 16.15
CA MET A 266 -28.95 -4.21 15.53
C MET A 266 -30.36 -3.61 15.39
N THR A 267 -30.45 -2.28 15.38
CA THR A 267 -31.72 -1.56 15.15
C THR A 267 -31.85 -1.22 13.67
N VAL A 268 -32.97 -1.58 13.05
CA VAL A 268 -33.27 -1.30 11.64
C VAL A 268 -34.60 -0.61 11.48
N ILE A 269 -34.84 0.03 10.33
CA ILE A 269 -36.13 0.66 10.00
C ILE A 269 -36.99 -0.31 9.23
N SER A 270 -38.21 -0.55 9.69
CA SER A 270 -39.16 -1.44 9.04
C SER A 270 -39.63 -0.89 7.70
N GLY A 271 -39.53 -1.71 6.66
CA GLY A 271 -40.18 -1.50 5.39
C GLY A 271 -41.62 -2.07 5.39
N THR A 272 -42.26 -2.10 4.23
CA THR A 272 -43.64 -2.60 4.07
C THR A 272 -43.75 -3.60 2.91
N GLY A 273 -44.47 -4.70 3.14
CA GLY A 273 -44.77 -5.70 2.10
C GLY A 273 -43.60 -6.67 1.85
N LYS A 274 -43.66 -7.39 0.72
CA LYS A 274 -42.78 -8.52 0.42
C LYS A 274 -41.39 -8.13 -0.03
N GLU A 275 -41.17 -6.89 -0.44
CA GLU A 275 -39.88 -6.35 -0.92
C GLU A 275 -39.40 -5.19 -0.02
N ALA A 276 -39.65 -5.34 1.27
CA ALA A 276 -39.30 -4.31 2.25
C ALA A 276 -37.80 -3.97 2.25
N GLU A 277 -36.94 -4.94 1.99
CA GLU A 277 -35.48 -4.78 1.89
C GLU A 277 -35.00 -4.01 0.63
N LYS A 278 -35.95 -3.70 -0.27
CA LYS A 278 -35.69 -2.87 -1.46
C LYS A 278 -36.24 -1.45 -1.32
N GLN A 279 -36.75 -1.09 -0.16
CA GLN A 279 -37.30 0.23 0.10
C GLN A 279 -36.29 1.11 0.82
N VAL A 280 -36.42 2.42 0.61
CA VAL A 280 -35.64 3.41 1.37
C VAL A 280 -36.55 4.21 2.28
N TYR A 281 -36.05 4.56 3.43
CA TYR A 281 -36.65 5.50 4.37
C TYR A 281 -35.91 6.83 4.31
N ARG A 282 -36.68 7.93 4.26
CA ARG A 282 -36.11 9.28 4.26
C ARG A 282 -36.06 9.80 5.69
N LEU A 283 -34.85 9.97 6.21
CA LEU A 283 -34.65 10.62 7.50
C LEU A 283 -35.06 12.08 7.45
N ARG A 284 -35.67 12.58 8.52
CA ARG A 284 -36.23 13.92 8.62
C ARG A 284 -35.29 14.87 9.36
N ALA A 285 -35.19 16.13 8.90
CA ALA A 285 -34.49 17.19 9.62
C ALA A 285 -35.27 17.62 10.88
N ALA A 286 -36.60 17.57 10.81
CA ALA A 286 -37.50 17.84 11.92
C ALA A 286 -38.42 16.64 12.21
N PRO A 287 -38.90 16.44 13.46
CA PRO A 287 -39.76 15.33 13.84
C PRO A 287 -41.22 15.55 13.36
N ASP A 288 -41.41 15.62 12.06
CA ASP A 288 -42.68 15.76 11.42
C ASP A 288 -42.81 14.92 10.13
N LYS A 289 -44.01 14.84 9.57
CA LYS A 289 -44.31 14.03 8.37
C LYS A 289 -44.14 14.80 7.05
N SER A 290 -43.64 16.02 7.09
CA SER A 290 -43.43 16.83 5.89
C SER A 290 -42.57 16.10 4.87
N THR A 291 -43.02 16.07 3.62
CA THR A 291 -42.29 15.53 2.49
C THR A 291 -41.47 16.60 1.74
N ALA A 292 -41.46 17.85 2.28
CA ALA A 292 -40.68 18.92 1.72
C ALA A 292 -39.18 18.51 1.67
N ARG A 293 -38.49 18.85 0.58
CA ARG A 293 -37.07 18.49 0.41
C ARG A 293 -36.20 19.05 1.56
N SER A 294 -36.56 20.23 2.06
CA SER A 294 -35.87 20.86 3.21
C SER A 294 -35.99 20.09 4.52
N ASN A 295 -36.97 19.19 4.62
CA ASN A 295 -37.15 18.29 5.78
C ASN A 295 -36.54 16.90 5.57
N ILE A 296 -35.68 16.70 4.58
CA ILE A 296 -35.06 15.41 4.34
C ILE A 296 -33.54 15.58 4.36
N VAL A 297 -32.87 14.82 5.24
CA VAL A 297 -31.40 14.86 5.41
C VAL A 297 -30.71 13.75 4.63
N GLY A 298 -31.39 12.64 4.37
CA GLY A 298 -30.83 11.51 3.60
C GLY A 298 -31.77 10.33 3.51
N GLU A 299 -31.30 9.27 2.89
CA GLU A 299 -32.04 8.03 2.62
C GLU A 299 -31.27 6.83 3.16
N ILE A 300 -31.96 5.92 3.84
CA ILE A 300 -31.44 4.67 4.38
C ILE A 300 -32.31 3.50 3.91
N THR A 301 -31.67 2.34 3.72
CA THR A 301 -32.38 1.13 3.30
C THR A 301 -33.21 0.55 4.45
N CYS A 302 -34.45 0.27 4.20
CA CYS A 302 -35.32 -0.44 5.15
C CYS A 302 -34.85 -1.88 5.34
N GLU A 303 -35.20 -2.44 6.49
CA GLU A 303 -34.93 -3.82 6.89
C GLU A 303 -33.46 -4.11 7.16
N THR A 304 -32.56 -3.89 6.21
CA THR A 304 -31.21 -4.44 6.19
C THR A 304 -30.14 -3.55 6.76
N GLN A 305 -30.33 -2.22 6.75
CA GLN A 305 -29.35 -1.26 7.22
C GLN A 305 -29.58 -0.89 8.68
N GLY A 306 -28.53 -0.97 9.49
CA GLY A 306 -28.54 -0.57 10.89
C GLY A 306 -28.55 0.93 11.09
N VAL A 307 -29.14 1.36 12.20
CA VAL A 307 -29.18 2.75 12.63
C VAL A 307 -28.77 2.86 14.09
N HIS A 308 -28.02 3.91 14.41
CA HIS A 308 -27.66 4.29 15.77
C HIS A 308 -28.77 5.12 16.41
N VAL A 309 -29.37 4.66 17.48
CA VAL A 309 -30.41 5.39 18.22
C VAL A 309 -29.74 6.39 19.15
N LEU A 310 -29.93 7.69 18.88
CA LEU A 310 -29.34 8.78 19.69
C LEU A 310 -30.31 9.27 20.77
N GLU A 311 -31.60 9.48 20.42
CA GLU A 311 -32.60 10.00 21.33
C GLU A 311 -33.99 9.48 20.95
N THR A 312 -34.70 8.87 21.89
CA THR A 312 -36.12 8.54 21.73
C THR A 312 -36.96 9.58 22.45
N ARG A 313 -37.93 10.17 21.71
CA ARG A 313 -38.79 11.26 22.17
C ARG A 313 -40.20 10.76 22.49
N ASP A 314 -40.86 11.46 23.40
CA ASP A 314 -42.26 11.12 23.79
C ASP A 314 -43.30 11.45 22.69
N ASP A 315 -42.94 12.25 21.68
CA ASP A 315 -43.80 12.64 20.58
C ASP A 315 -43.92 11.58 19.48
N GLY A 316 -43.28 10.42 19.68
CA GLY A 316 -43.34 9.28 18.74
C GLY A 316 -42.27 9.35 17.64
N TRP A 317 -41.26 10.20 17.82
CA TRP A 317 -40.11 10.32 16.95
C TRP A 317 -38.80 9.91 17.68
N THR A 318 -37.88 9.35 16.92
CA THR A 318 -36.55 8.98 17.41
C THR A 318 -35.52 9.63 16.52
N LEU A 319 -34.53 10.30 17.12
CA LEU A 319 -33.33 10.77 16.42
C LEU A 319 -32.37 9.61 16.25
N VAL A 320 -31.97 9.36 15.02
CA VAL A 320 -31.01 8.31 14.69
C VAL A 320 -29.85 8.86 13.86
N GLU A 321 -28.73 8.16 13.90
CA GLU A 321 -27.58 8.37 13.05
C GLU A 321 -27.39 7.13 12.16
N ALA A 322 -27.02 7.33 10.90
CA ALA A 322 -26.76 6.25 9.96
C ALA A 322 -25.94 6.76 8.77
N TYR A 323 -25.28 5.86 8.06
CA TYR A 323 -24.68 6.19 6.78
C TYR A 323 -25.74 6.34 5.69
N ASN A 324 -25.67 7.44 4.96
CA ASN A 324 -26.59 7.70 3.85
C ASN A 324 -26.37 6.68 2.72
N SER A 325 -27.36 5.89 2.37
CA SER A 325 -27.25 4.91 1.28
C SER A 325 -27.61 5.47 -0.09
N SER A 326 -28.35 6.57 -0.18
CA SER A 326 -28.79 7.29 -1.40
C SER A 326 -29.38 6.42 -2.52
N TYR A 327 -29.73 5.17 -2.23
CA TYR A 327 -30.21 4.19 -3.20
C TYR A 327 -31.71 3.97 -3.09
N GLY A 328 -32.48 4.76 -3.82
CA GLY A 328 -33.86 4.41 -4.07
C GLY A 328 -33.99 3.27 -5.10
N PRO A 329 -35.04 2.45 -5.04
CA PRO A 329 -35.29 1.34 -5.97
C PRO A 329 -35.36 1.74 -7.45
N ASN A 330 -35.49 3.03 -7.73
CA ASN A 330 -35.54 3.60 -9.09
C ASN A 330 -34.26 4.32 -9.50
N ASN A 331 -33.15 4.16 -8.76
CA ASN A 331 -31.88 4.85 -9.00
C ASN A 331 -32.08 6.35 -9.28
N THR A 332 -32.88 7.00 -8.45
CA THR A 332 -33.14 8.44 -8.56
C THR A 332 -32.02 9.29 -7.97
N SER A 333 -30.89 8.70 -7.73
CA SER A 333 -29.69 9.25 -7.09
C SER A 333 -29.15 10.54 -7.73
N ARG A 334 -29.43 10.82 -8.99
CA ARG A 334 -29.19 12.16 -9.56
C ARG A 334 -29.92 13.28 -8.80
N ARG A 335 -30.83 12.94 -7.89
CA ARG A 335 -31.57 13.84 -7.00
C ARG A 335 -31.55 13.37 -5.56
N GLY A 336 -30.59 12.49 -5.21
CA GLY A 336 -30.44 11.96 -3.87
C GLY A 336 -30.30 13.07 -2.82
N TYR A 337 -30.51 12.71 -1.57
CA TYR A 337 -30.35 13.59 -0.44
C TYR A 337 -28.98 13.27 0.19
N GLY A 338 -28.06 14.21 0.07
CA GLY A 338 -26.68 14.01 0.51
C GLY A 338 -25.85 13.11 -0.42
N THR A 339 -24.64 12.85 -0.05
CA THR A 339 -23.70 11.94 -0.72
C THR A 339 -23.85 10.55 -0.13
N THR A 340 -23.74 9.51 -0.93
CA THR A 340 -23.67 8.13 -0.41
C THR A 340 -22.45 8.04 0.51
N ASP A 341 -22.62 7.34 1.63
CA ASP A 341 -21.62 7.18 2.68
C ASP A 341 -21.47 8.36 3.66
N ASP A 342 -22.15 9.48 3.46
CA ASP A 342 -22.21 10.53 4.49
C ASP A 342 -22.87 9.98 5.77
N LEU A 343 -22.24 10.21 6.91
CA LEU A 343 -22.85 9.94 8.21
C LEU A 343 -23.84 11.06 8.56
N ILE A 344 -25.12 10.72 8.57
CA ILE A 344 -26.23 11.66 8.71
C ILE A 344 -27.02 11.41 9.98
N GLN A 345 -27.57 12.46 10.56
CA GLN A 345 -28.49 12.40 11.69
C GLN A 345 -29.88 12.91 11.27
N GLY A 346 -30.91 12.21 11.68
CA GLY A 346 -32.28 12.63 11.37
C GLY A 346 -33.34 11.82 12.11
N TYR A 347 -34.58 12.29 12.02
CA TYR A 347 -35.70 11.71 12.73
C TYR A 347 -36.39 10.62 11.93
N VAL A 348 -36.79 9.55 12.64
CA VAL A 348 -37.63 8.45 12.18
C VAL A 348 -38.83 8.28 13.10
N GLU A 349 -39.99 7.88 12.58
CA GLU A 349 -41.13 7.50 13.46
C GLU A 349 -40.72 6.29 14.32
N THR A 350 -40.76 6.43 15.66
CA THR A 350 -40.30 5.41 16.63
C THR A 350 -40.89 4.03 16.34
N LYS A 351 -42.19 3.98 15.93
CA LYS A 351 -42.89 2.72 15.59
C LYS A 351 -42.32 1.98 14.36
N LYS A 352 -41.43 2.63 13.58
CA LYS A 352 -40.75 2.04 12.43
C LYS A 352 -39.46 1.32 12.82
N LEU A 353 -38.96 1.59 14.01
CA LEU A 353 -37.74 0.93 14.51
C LEU A 353 -38.10 -0.48 14.98
N LYS A 354 -37.22 -1.41 14.66
CA LYS A 354 -37.25 -2.79 15.16
C LYS A 354 -35.86 -3.33 15.39
N THR A 355 -35.73 -4.26 16.30
CA THR A 355 -34.51 -4.98 16.55
C THR A 355 -34.41 -6.18 15.62
N PHE A 356 -33.25 -6.36 14.99
CA PHE A 356 -32.87 -7.53 14.22
C PHE A 356 -31.78 -8.29 14.98
N THR A 357 -31.94 -9.61 15.12
CA THR A 357 -30.95 -10.50 15.73
C THR A 357 -30.26 -11.30 14.62
N PRO A 358 -28.94 -11.14 14.43
CA PRO A 358 -28.21 -11.81 13.37
C PRO A 358 -28.05 -13.32 13.63
N LYS A 359 -27.70 -14.05 12.58
CA LYS A 359 -27.17 -15.40 12.66
C LYS A 359 -25.74 -15.35 13.19
N THR A 360 -25.36 -16.39 13.93
CA THR A 360 -24.10 -16.43 14.69
C THR A 360 -23.10 -17.48 14.19
N GLU A 361 -23.36 -18.09 13.02
CA GLU A 361 -22.46 -19.06 12.40
C GLU A 361 -21.24 -18.39 11.78
N TYR A 362 -21.47 -17.23 11.12
CA TYR A 362 -20.47 -16.41 10.45
C TYR A 362 -20.73 -14.93 10.69
N GLY A 363 -19.68 -14.12 10.53
CA GLY A 363 -19.74 -12.66 10.40
C GLY A 363 -18.92 -12.23 9.19
N LEU A 364 -19.35 -11.18 8.52
CA LEU A 364 -18.65 -10.63 7.35
C LEU A 364 -18.21 -9.19 7.64
N LEU A 365 -16.93 -8.88 7.46
CA LEU A 365 -16.39 -7.53 7.54
C LEU A 365 -15.80 -7.14 6.19
N ILE A 366 -16.26 -6.04 5.61
CA ILE A 366 -15.65 -5.39 4.46
C ILE A 366 -14.88 -4.17 4.96
N ASP A 367 -13.60 -4.13 4.65
CA ASP A 367 -12.81 -2.91 4.78
C ASP A 367 -12.61 -2.29 3.40
N LYS A 368 -13.25 -1.16 3.14
CA LYS A 368 -13.19 -0.45 1.87
C LYS A 368 -11.79 0.10 1.58
N MET A 369 -11.02 0.42 2.61
CA MET A 369 -9.67 0.94 2.46
C MET A 369 -8.71 -0.11 1.92
N THR A 370 -8.75 -1.32 2.45
CA THR A 370 -7.86 -2.42 2.05
C THR A 370 -8.43 -3.28 0.93
N GLN A 371 -9.70 -3.06 0.54
CA GLN A 371 -10.44 -3.87 -0.43
C GLN A 371 -10.40 -5.37 -0.09
N ARG A 372 -10.69 -5.66 1.19
CA ARG A 372 -10.73 -7.02 1.72
C ARG A 372 -12.08 -7.32 2.35
N LEU A 373 -12.52 -8.56 2.19
CA LEU A 373 -13.63 -9.16 2.91
C LEU A 373 -13.05 -10.19 3.88
N TYR A 374 -13.30 -9.98 5.15
CA TYR A 374 -12.91 -10.89 6.24
C TYR A 374 -14.13 -11.70 6.63
N ILE A 375 -13.99 -13.02 6.71
CA ILE A 375 -15.01 -13.93 7.20
C ILE A 375 -14.61 -14.37 8.60
N LEU A 376 -15.49 -14.15 9.56
CA LEU A 376 -15.28 -14.49 10.97
C LEU A 376 -16.18 -15.63 11.39
N THR A 377 -15.71 -16.36 12.38
CA THR A 377 -16.46 -17.35 13.18
C THR A 377 -16.26 -17.05 14.66
N LYS A 378 -16.90 -17.81 15.54
CA LYS A 378 -16.69 -17.72 16.98
C LYS A 378 -15.23 -17.92 17.43
N ASP A 379 -14.39 -18.50 16.57
CA ASP A 379 -12.96 -18.76 16.84
C ASP A 379 -12.06 -17.63 16.30
N GLY A 380 -12.64 -16.52 15.81
CA GLY A 380 -11.96 -15.36 15.26
C GLY A 380 -11.98 -15.33 13.74
N LEU A 381 -10.93 -14.76 13.13
CA LEU A 381 -10.80 -14.68 11.67
C LEU A 381 -10.70 -16.09 11.06
N PHE A 382 -11.65 -16.43 10.20
CA PHE A 382 -11.64 -17.68 9.46
C PHE A 382 -10.82 -17.55 8.17
N THR A 383 -11.07 -16.52 7.35
CA THR A 383 -10.33 -16.29 6.09
C THR A 383 -10.51 -14.88 5.57
N THR A 384 -9.68 -14.51 4.59
CA THR A 384 -9.71 -13.20 3.92
C THR A 384 -9.84 -13.38 2.41
N LEU A 385 -10.69 -12.57 1.78
CA LEU A 385 -10.91 -12.57 0.34
C LEU A 385 -10.64 -11.20 -0.27
N LEU A 386 -10.15 -11.21 -1.50
CA LEU A 386 -9.98 -10.01 -2.30
C LEU A 386 -11.33 -9.56 -2.86
N ILE A 387 -11.63 -8.27 -2.76
CA ILE A 387 -12.88 -7.70 -3.24
C ILE A 387 -12.65 -6.46 -4.12
N SER A 388 -13.75 -5.94 -4.68
CA SER A 388 -13.79 -4.65 -5.34
C SER A 388 -15.13 -3.97 -4.99
N THR A 389 -15.06 -2.85 -4.28
CA THR A 389 -16.22 -2.05 -3.88
C THR A 389 -16.54 -0.96 -4.90
N GLY A 390 -17.53 -0.14 -4.61
CA GLY A 390 -17.98 0.96 -5.45
C GLY A 390 -16.91 2.01 -5.73
N TYR A 391 -16.89 2.54 -6.95
CA TYR A 391 -16.01 3.62 -7.37
C TYR A 391 -16.83 4.89 -7.64
N PRO A 392 -16.95 5.79 -6.67
CA PRO A 392 -17.63 7.07 -6.86
C PRO A 392 -16.82 7.98 -7.76
N THR A 393 -17.53 8.77 -8.56
CA THR A 393 -16.95 9.86 -9.36
C THR A 393 -17.77 11.12 -9.13
N SER A 394 -17.26 12.29 -9.48
CA SER A 394 -17.98 13.57 -9.31
C SER A 394 -19.35 13.60 -9.99
N ASP A 395 -19.52 12.86 -11.09
CA ASP A 395 -20.78 12.73 -11.83
C ASP A 395 -21.63 11.52 -11.39
N LYS A 396 -21.05 10.60 -10.62
CA LYS A 396 -21.72 9.40 -10.09
C LYS A 396 -21.31 9.12 -8.63
N PRO A 397 -21.54 10.06 -7.71
CA PRO A 397 -21.18 9.88 -6.29
C PRO A 397 -21.94 8.71 -5.64
N TRP A 398 -23.09 8.33 -6.20
CA TRP A 398 -23.90 7.19 -5.74
C TRP A 398 -23.33 5.82 -6.07
N ASN A 399 -22.21 5.74 -6.80
CA ASN A 399 -21.50 4.48 -7.00
C ASN A 399 -20.71 4.03 -5.76
N GLU A 400 -20.70 4.82 -4.69
CA GLU A 400 -20.07 4.41 -3.43
C GLU A 400 -20.78 3.21 -2.80
N THR A 401 -20.03 2.28 -2.23
CA THR A 401 -20.56 1.24 -1.33
C THR A 401 -20.74 1.86 0.06
N PRO A 402 -21.96 2.00 0.59
CA PRO A 402 -22.16 2.65 1.87
C PRO A 402 -21.53 1.87 3.02
N ALA A 403 -20.89 2.59 3.94
CA ALA A 403 -20.43 2.05 5.22
C ALA A 403 -21.62 1.77 6.16
N GLY A 404 -21.37 1.09 7.26
CA GLY A 404 -22.36 0.79 8.29
C GLY A 404 -22.49 -0.69 8.61
N GLU A 405 -23.53 -1.03 9.37
CA GLU A 405 -23.89 -2.40 9.65
C GLU A 405 -25.11 -2.81 8.83
N PHE A 406 -25.03 -3.99 8.25
CA PHE A 406 -26.06 -4.59 7.40
C PHE A 406 -26.24 -6.07 7.74
N TYR A 407 -27.18 -6.74 7.07
CA TYR A 407 -27.22 -8.19 7.03
C TYR A 407 -27.61 -8.72 5.65
N LEU A 408 -27.22 -9.94 5.33
CA LEU A 408 -27.59 -10.61 4.08
C LEU A 408 -29.08 -10.98 4.11
N SER A 409 -29.89 -10.32 3.27
CA SER A 409 -31.35 -10.44 3.32
C SER A 409 -31.94 -11.46 2.36
N SER A 410 -31.37 -11.60 1.16
CA SER A 410 -31.90 -12.49 0.14
C SER A 410 -30.84 -13.01 -0.81
N LYS A 411 -31.01 -14.24 -1.31
CA LYS A 411 -30.23 -14.82 -2.41
C LYS A 411 -30.84 -14.37 -3.74
N VAL A 412 -30.15 -13.50 -4.46
CA VAL A 412 -30.62 -12.98 -5.76
C VAL A 412 -30.29 -13.98 -6.88
N GLY A 413 -29.23 -14.74 -6.75
CA GLY A 413 -28.71 -15.62 -7.80
C GLY A 413 -27.91 -14.86 -8.86
N ASP A 414 -27.92 -15.37 -10.09
CA ASP A 414 -27.28 -14.71 -11.21
C ASP A 414 -28.16 -13.56 -11.71
N PHE A 415 -27.56 -12.38 -11.94
CA PHE A 415 -28.26 -11.20 -12.41
C PHE A 415 -27.44 -10.42 -13.44
N PRO A 416 -28.09 -9.69 -14.37
CA PRO A 416 -27.39 -8.89 -15.37
C PRO A 416 -26.87 -7.56 -14.81
N SER A 417 -25.71 -7.13 -15.30
CA SER A 417 -25.14 -5.80 -15.09
C SER A 417 -24.59 -5.27 -16.43
N GLY A 418 -25.39 -4.51 -17.15
CA GLY A 418 -25.09 -4.14 -18.53
C GLY A 418 -25.02 -5.37 -19.43
N ASN A 419 -23.88 -5.58 -20.10
CA ASN A 419 -23.61 -6.75 -20.94
C ASN A 419 -22.91 -7.89 -20.17
N MET A 420 -22.78 -7.77 -18.87
CA MET A 420 -22.13 -8.76 -18.01
C MET A 420 -23.17 -9.49 -17.15
N THR A 421 -22.80 -10.66 -16.65
CA THR A 421 -23.55 -11.41 -15.64
C THR A 421 -22.76 -11.46 -14.35
N CYS A 422 -23.43 -11.16 -13.23
CA CYS A 422 -22.93 -11.28 -11.86
C CYS A 422 -23.48 -12.58 -11.26
N GLY A 423 -22.61 -13.48 -10.83
CA GLY A 423 -23.01 -14.76 -10.24
C GLY A 423 -23.14 -14.72 -8.72
N TYR A 424 -23.94 -15.62 -8.18
CA TYR A 424 -24.08 -15.86 -6.74
C TYR A 424 -24.49 -14.63 -5.91
N GLY A 425 -25.34 -13.76 -6.44
CA GLY A 425 -25.72 -12.50 -5.79
C GLY A 425 -26.45 -12.67 -4.47
N MET A 426 -25.95 -12.04 -3.40
CA MET A 426 -26.58 -11.96 -2.08
C MET A 426 -26.78 -10.49 -1.70
N ARG A 427 -28.03 -10.09 -1.46
CA ARG A 427 -28.40 -8.71 -1.16
C ARG A 427 -28.09 -8.36 0.29
N PHE A 428 -27.49 -7.20 0.51
CA PHE A 428 -27.27 -6.62 1.84
C PHE A 428 -27.82 -5.19 1.96
N ASN A 429 -27.96 -4.47 0.85
CA ASN A 429 -28.54 -3.13 0.81
C ASN A 429 -29.54 -3.06 -0.36
N CYS A 430 -30.38 -2.05 -0.44
CA CYS A 430 -31.44 -1.92 -1.44
C CYS A 430 -30.97 -2.24 -2.87
N GLY A 431 -29.94 -1.53 -3.32
CA GLY A 431 -29.32 -1.68 -4.65
C GLY A 431 -28.08 -2.53 -4.66
N ASP A 432 -27.43 -2.73 -3.51
CA ASP A 432 -26.11 -3.32 -3.43
C ASP A 432 -26.14 -4.80 -3.07
N ILE A 433 -25.34 -5.55 -3.79
CA ILE A 433 -25.31 -7.00 -3.79
C ILE A 433 -23.85 -7.45 -3.65
N LEU A 434 -23.61 -8.39 -2.75
CA LEU A 434 -22.38 -9.15 -2.69
C LEU A 434 -22.44 -10.23 -3.77
N HIS A 435 -21.49 -10.28 -4.71
CA HIS A 435 -21.53 -11.20 -5.84
C HIS A 435 -20.15 -11.56 -6.38
N GLU A 436 -20.07 -12.65 -7.14
CA GLU A 436 -18.84 -13.03 -7.84
C GLU A 436 -18.42 -11.94 -8.84
N THR A 437 -17.12 -11.82 -9.09
CA THR A 437 -16.60 -10.99 -10.17
C THR A 437 -17.39 -11.20 -11.46
N PRO A 438 -17.95 -10.14 -12.10
CA PRO A 438 -18.79 -10.28 -13.29
C PRO A 438 -18.06 -10.87 -14.49
N TYR A 439 -18.80 -11.57 -15.35
CA TYR A 439 -18.27 -12.13 -16.59
C TYR A 439 -19.11 -11.75 -17.80
N ILE A 440 -18.48 -11.77 -18.98
CA ILE A 440 -19.16 -11.75 -20.29
C ILE A 440 -19.27 -13.18 -20.78
N LEU A 441 -20.48 -13.63 -21.12
CA LEU A 441 -20.68 -14.96 -21.70
C LEU A 441 -20.41 -14.91 -23.20
N ASN A 442 -19.41 -15.69 -23.65
CA ASN A 442 -19.24 -15.97 -25.05
C ASN A 442 -20.21 -17.11 -25.43
N GLU A 443 -21.39 -16.76 -25.95
CA GLU A 443 -22.48 -17.72 -26.25
C GLU A 443 -22.04 -18.79 -27.26
N LYS A 444 -21.18 -18.42 -28.23
CA LYS A 444 -20.72 -19.37 -29.28
C LYS A 444 -19.95 -20.55 -28.70
N TYR A 445 -19.16 -20.33 -27.65
CA TYR A 445 -18.29 -21.35 -27.04
C TYR A 445 -18.74 -21.71 -25.63
N ASN A 446 -19.79 -21.08 -25.11
CA ASN A 446 -20.25 -21.20 -23.73
C ASN A 446 -19.12 -20.97 -22.70
N ILE A 447 -18.26 -19.97 -22.96
CA ILE A 447 -17.10 -19.63 -22.12
C ILE A 447 -17.40 -18.32 -21.40
N LYS A 448 -17.20 -18.32 -20.07
CA LYS A 448 -17.27 -17.12 -19.23
C LYS A 448 -15.93 -16.39 -19.27
N ASP A 449 -15.94 -15.14 -19.73
CA ASP A 449 -14.77 -14.28 -19.77
C ASP A 449 -14.82 -13.27 -18.62
N TYR A 450 -13.90 -13.39 -17.67
CA TYR A 450 -13.75 -12.54 -16.49
C TYR A 450 -12.65 -11.47 -16.65
N SER A 451 -11.91 -11.47 -17.75
CA SER A 451 -10.70 -10.64 -17.94
C SER A 451 -10.95 -9.14 -17.77
N TYR A 452 -12.16 -8.67 -18.09
CA TYR A 452 -12.54 -7.26 -17.98
C TYR A 452 -12.69 -6.77 -16.54
N THR A 453 -12.99 -7.64 -15.60
CA THR A 453 -13.39 -7.28 -14.24
C THR A 453 -12.47 -7.82 -13.15
N GLU A 454 -11.92 -9.02 -13.36
CA GLU A 454 -11.04 -9.69 -12.39
C GLU A 454 -9.75 -8.89 -12.10
N LYS A 455 -9.26 -8.14 -13.08
CA LYS A 455 -8.07 -7.28 -12.93
C LYS A 455 -8.24 -6.09 -11.97
N TYR A 456 -9.46 -5.79 -11.58
CA TYR A 456 -9.78 -4.70 -10.65
C TYR A 456 -10.07 -5.20 -9.23
N LEU A 457 -9.93 -6.50 -8.95
CA LEU A 457 -9.97 -6.97 -7.58
C LEU A 457 -8.82 -6.35 -6.78
N GLY A 458 -9.12 -5.88 -5.59
CA GLY A 458 -8.18 -5.10 -4.77
C GLY A 458 -8.33 -3.58 -4.93
N GLU A 459 -9.14 -3.12 -5.89
CA GLU A 459 -9.39 -1.70 -6.15
C GLU A 459 -10.91 -1.40 -6.15
N LYS A 460 -11.28 -0.16 -5.90
CA LYS A 460 -12.66 0.32 -6.08
C LYS A 460 -12.97 0.37 -7.58
N ALA A 461 -13.97 -0.37 -8.07
CA ALA A 461 -14.29 -0.44 -9.49
C ALA A 461 -15.73 -0.81 -9.80
N SER A 462 -16.61 -0.96 -8.83
CA SER A 462 -18.02 -1.30 -9.04
C SER A 462 -18.93 -0.05 -9.04
N HIS A 463 -20.24 -0.27 -9.12
CA HIS A 463 -21.25 0.77 -9.05
C HIS A 463 -22.03 0.75 -7.72
N GLY A 464 -21.39 0.28 -6.63
CA GLY A 464 -21.96 0.14 -5.29
C GLY A 464 -21.96 -1.32 -4.79
N CYS A 465 -22.21 -2.29 -5.66
CA CYS A 465 -22.09 -3.72 -5.33
C CYS A 465 -20.67 -4.08 -4.89
N VAL A 466 -20.54 -5.18 -4.16
CA VAL A 466 -19.24 -5.74 -3.75
C VAL A 466 -18.92 -6.97 -4.59
N ARG A 467 -17.92 -6.86 -5.44
CA ARG A 467 -17.38 -7.97 -6.24
C ARG A 467 -16.43 -8.78 -5.38
N VAL A 468 -16.62 -10.08 -5.29
CA VAL A 468 -15.74 -10.98 -4.53
C VAL A 468 -14.99 -11.89 -5.50
N GLN A 469 -13.75 -12.22 -5.16
CA GLN A 469 -12.92 -13.10 -5.97
C GLN A 469 -13.62 -14.43 -6.31
N ARG A 470 -13.43 -14.86 -7.55
CA ARG A 470 -13.94 -16.12 -8.09
C ARG A 470 -13.04 -17.31 -7.76
N LYS A 471 -11.73 -17.09 -7.85
CA LYS A 471 -10.75 -18.12 -7.51
C LYS A 471 -10.78 -18.38 -6.01
N GLN A 472 -10.70 -19.63 -5.64
CA GLN A 472 -10.52 -20.00 -4.24
C GLN A 472 -9.17 -19.49 -3.74
N ASN A 473 -9.15 -19.00 -2.51
CA ASN A 473 -7.92 -18.72 -1.79
C ASN A 473 -7.32 -20.03 -1.20
N GLU A 474 -6.28 -19.91 -0.39
CA GLU A 474 -5.59 -21.06 0.23
C GLU A 474 -6.51 -21.89 1.13
N ASP A 475 -7.54 -21.28 1.72
CA ASP A 475 -8.55 -21.94 2.56
C ASP A 475 -9.68 -22.58 1.74
N GLY A 476 -9.60 -22.54 0.43
CA GLY A 476 -10.65 -23.08 -0.47
C GLY A 476 -11.90 -22.20 -0.56
N VAL A 477 -11.83 -20.93 -0.17
CA VAL A 477 -12.95 -20.00 -0.05
C VAL A 477 -13.00 -19.01 -1.21
N ASN A 478 -14.20 -18.71 -1.70
CA ASN A 478 -14.51 -17.72 -2.73
C ASN A 478 -15.99 -17.29 -2.63
N MET A 479 -16.49 -16.50 -3.59
CA MET A 479 -17.91 -16.09 -3.58
C MET A 479 -18.89 -17.26 -3.63
N LYS A 480 -18.59 -18.32 -4.40
CA LYS A 480 -19.46 -19.51 -4.44
C LYS A 480 -19.51 -20.19 -3.07
N TRP A 481 -18.38 -20.27 -2.37
CA TRP A 481 -18.34 -20.82 -1.02
C TRP A 481 -19.22 -19.99 -0.06
N ILE A 482 -19.16 -18.65 -0.14
CA ILE A 482 -20.03 -17.76 0.67
C ILE A 482 -21.50 -18.06 0.38
N TRP A 483 -21.85 -18.14 -0.91
CA TRP A 483 -23.22 -18.48 -1.33
C TRP A 483 -23.71 -19.81 -0.76
N ASP A 484 -22.86 -20.82 -0.73
CA ASP A 484 -23.23 -22.16 -0.27
C ASP A 484 -23.30 -22.28 1.25
N ASN A 485 -22.45 -21.59 2.00
CA ASN A 485 -22.20 -21.82 3.42
C ASN A 485 -22.68 -20.70 4.35
N VAL A 486 -22.72 -19.45 3.89
CA VAL A 486 -23.11 -18.31 4.74
C VAL A 486 -24.64 -18.15 4.71
N PRO A 487 -25.34 -18.30 5.86
CA PRO A 487 -26.79 -18.21 5.90
C PRO A 487 -27.29 -16.76 5.71
N LEU A 488 -28.52 -16.61 5.20
CA LEU A 488 -29.20 -15.34 5.24
C LEU A 488 -29.47 -14.93 6.69
N GLY A 489 -29.38 -13.63 6.97
CA GLY A 489 -29.42 -13.09 8.32
C GLY A 489 -28.03 -12.99 8.98
N THR A 490 -26.95 -13.36 8.28
CA THR A 490 -25.59 -13.09 8.73
C THR A 490 -25.32 -11.59 8.66
N LYS A 491 -24.77 -11.02 9.73
CA LYS A 491 -24.37 -9.60 9.79
C LYS A 491 -23.18 -9.34 8.86
N LEU A 492 -23.24 -8.20 8.19
CA LEU A 492 -22.18 -7.67 7.34
C LEU A 492 -21.83 -6.26 7.84
N LEU A 493 -20.60 -6.06 8.28
CA LEU A 493 -20.07 -4.74 8.62
C LEU A 493 -19.29 -4.21 7.42
N ILE A 494 -19.42 -2.92 7.15
CA ILE A 494 -18.64 -2.23 6.11
C ILE A 494 -17.97 -1.03 6.77
N TRP A 495 -16.65 -1.08 6.85
CA TRP A 495 -15.84 -0.01 7.41
C TRP A 495 -15.63 1.10 6.41
N ASP A 496 -15.84 2.32 6.90
CA ASP A 496 -15.52 3.55 6.20
C ASP A 496 -14.00 3.71 6.01
N GLU A 497 -13.61 4.43 4.96
CA GLU A 497 -12.22 4.73 4.62
C GLU A 497 -11.85 6.19 4.87
N ASP A 498 -12.84 7.03 5.23
CA ASP A 498 -12.63 8.46 5.44
C ASP A 498 -11.67 8.73 6.60
N LEU A 499 -10.77 9.67 6.38
CA LEU A 499 -9.78 10.14 7.36
C LEU A 499 -8.81 9.06 7.90
N ARG A 500 -8.86 7.85 7.41
CA ARG A 500 -7.95 6.78 7.82
C ARG A 500 -6.69 6.78 6.93
N PRO A 501 -5.48 6.69 7.49
CA PRO A 501 -4.29 6.46 6.68
C PRO A 501 -4.37 5.06 6.05
N ILE A 502 -4.01 4.97 4.79
CA ILE A 502 -3.89 3.69 4.08
C ILE A 502 -2.73 2.93 4.73
N PRO A 503 -2.96 1.74 5.30
CA PRO A 503 -1.89 0.96 5.91
C PRO A 503 -0.97 0.37 4.84
N TYR A 504 0.25 0.07 5.23
CA TYR A 504 1.09 -0.75 4.37
C TYR A 504 0.50 -2.16 4.27
N PRO A 505 0.39 -2.71 3.07
CA PRO A 505 -0.38 -3.95 2.83
C PRO A 505 0.35 -5.23 3.27
N VAL A 506 1.65 -5.14 3.54
CA VAL A 506 2.52 -6.25 3.96
C VAL A 506 3.62 -5.74 4.89
N GLU A 507 4.23 -6.66 5.62
CA GLU A 507 5.35 -6.39 6.51
C GLU A 507 6.62 -6.04 5.72
N ASP A 508 7.52 -5.32 6.36
CA ASP A 508 8.75 -4.78 5.78
C ASP A 508 9.70 -5.86 5.23
N ASP A 509 9.73 -7.02 5.84
CA ASP A 509 10.55 -8.18 5.48
C ASP A 509 9.90 -9.09 4.43
N THR A 510 8.69 -8.77 3.96
CA THR A 510 8.01 -9.52 2.89
C THR A 510 8.86 -9.53 1.63
N ILE A 511 9.15 -10.73 1.11
CA ILE A 511 10.03 -10.91 -0.04
C ILE A 511 9.26 -10.79 -1.35
N PHE A 512 9.79 -10.01 -2.26
CA PHE A 512 9.38 -9.91 -3.67
C PHE A 512 10.47 -10.40 -4.60
N TYR A 513 10.06 -10.90 -5.76
CA TYR A 513 10.94 -11.52 -6.74
C TYR A 513 11.05 -10.64 -7.98
N TYR A 514 12.22 -10.62 -8.61
CA TYR A 514 12.42 -9.92 -9.87
C TYR A 514 13.43 -10.65 -10.76
N ASN A 515 13.46 -10.31 -12.04
CA ASN A 515 14.45 -10.84 -12.96
C ASN A 515 15.72 -9.97 -12.95
N PRO A 516 16.86 -10.42 -12.37
CA PRO A 516 18.06 -9.60 -12.28
C PRO A 516 18.78 -9.42 -13.63
N THR A 517 18.44 -10.21 -14.65
CA THR A 517 19.06 -10.12 -15.99
C THR A 517 18.28 -9.22 -16.94
N GLY A 518 17.30 -8.50 -16.45
CA GLY A 518 16.47 -7.55 -17.20
C GLY A 518 14.99 -7.77 -16.90
N GLY A 519 14.34 -6.71 -16.57
CA GLY A 519 12.94 -6.68 -16.18
C GLY A 519 12.66 -5.40 -15.42
N LYS A 520 11.44 -4.90 -15.51
CA LYS A 520 11.02 -3.67 -14.86
C LYS A 520 10.04 -3.92 -13.72
N ASN A 521 9.70 -5.20 -13.48
CA ASN A 521 8.67 -5.55 -12.52
C ASN A 521 9.23 -6.38 -11.37
N TYR A 522 8.66 -6.13 -10.18
CA TYR A 522 8.74 -7.06 -9.07
C TYR A 522 7.44 -7.87 -8.98
N HIS A 523 7.51 -9.06 -8.39
CA HIS A 523 6.47 -10.07 -8.38
C HIS A 523 6.26 -10.63 -6.97
N ALA A 524 5.03 -10.93 -6.60
CA ALA A 524 4.72 -11.68 -5.38
C ALA A 524 5.02 -13.19 -5.55
N ASP A 525 4.95 -13.71 -6.78
CA ASP A 525 5.18 -15.11 -7.10
C ASP A 525 6.50 -15.27 -7.84
N GLN A 526 7.42 -16.08 -7.30
CA GLN A 526 8.70 -16.42 -7.91
C GLN A 526 8.55 -17.12 -9.27
N ASN A 527 7.42 -17.81 -9.48
CA ASN A 527 7.08 -18.54 -10.69
C ASN A 527 5.95 -17.87 -11.47
N CYS A 528 5.82 -16.54 -11.38
CA CYS A 528 4.77 -15.79 -12.04
C CYS A 528 4.60 -16.20 -13.51
N SER A 529 3.42 -16.66 -13.87
CA SER A 529 3.12 -17.20 -15.21
C SER A 529 3.19 -16.17 -16.35
N TYR A 530 3.33 -14.89 -16.03
CA TYR A 530 3.57 -13.83 -17.01
C TYR A 530 5.03 -13.77 -17.48
N ILE A 531 5.93 -14.43 -16.75
CA ILE A 531 7.35 -14.52 -17.07
C ILE A 531 7.62 -15.74 -17.95
N ARG A 532 8.48 -15.57 -18.95
CA ARG A 532 8.86 -16.69 -19.84
C ARG A 532 9.60 -17.75 -19.04
N ASP A 533 9.32 -19.02 -19.30
CA ASP A 533 9.87 -20.19 -18.59
C ASP A 533 11.39 -20.16 -18.41
N LYS A 534 12.12 -19.64 -19.43
CA LYS A 534 13.59 -19.56 -19.39
C LYS A 534 14.17 -18.65 -18.28
N TYR A 535 13.32 -17.82 -17.66
CA TYR A 535 13.70 -16.92 -16.57
C TYR A 535 13.13 -17.36 -15.23
N LEU A 536 12.39 -18.47 -15.20
CA LEU A 536 11.80 -19.02 -13.99
C LEU A 536 12.71 -20.11 -13.38
N PRO A 537 12.71 -20.26 -12.06
CA PRO A 537 12.16 -19.30 -11.09
C PRO A 537 12.96 -17.99 -11.08
N LEU A 538 12.29 -16.87 -10.78
CA LEU A 538 12.95 -15.55 -10.68
C LEU A 538 14.05 -15.60 -9.62
N GLN A 539 15.26 -15.14 -9.98
CA GLN A 539 16.46 -15.26 -9.14
C GLN A 539 16.74 -14.06 -8.25
N GLY A 540 16.22 -12.89 -8.62
CA GLY A 540 16.37 -11.68 -7.80
C GLY A 540 15.33 -11.64 -6.70
N GLN A 541 15.74 -11.19 -5.52
CA GLN A 541 14.88 -11.00 -4.35
C GLN A 541 15.14 -9.64 -3.75
N CYS A 542 14.11 -9.01 -3.20
CA CYS A 542 14.19 -7.81 -2.37
C CYS A 542 13.05 -7.84 -1.36
N THR A 543 13.21 -7.17 -0.25
CA THR A 543 12.15 -6.99 0.73
C THR A 543 11.24 -5.83 0.37
N TYR A 544 10.06 -5.76 0.98
CA TYR A 544 9.13 -4.65 0.81
C TYR A 544 9.77 -3.31 1.17
N ALA A 545 10.51 -3.25 2.28
CA ALA A 545 11.23 -2.06 2.70
C ALA A 545 12.29 -1.60 1.69
N GLU A 546 12.90 -2.53 0.96
CA GLU A 546 13.94 -2.21 -0.01
C GLU A 546 13.41 -1.69 -1.35
N LEU A 547 12.13 -1.90 -1.69
CA LEU A 547 11.55 -1.53 -2.99
C LEU A 547 11.67 -0.03 -3.31
N ASP A 548 11.70 0.84 -2.30
CA ASP A 548 11.86 2.29 -2.47
C ASP A 548 13.31 2.75 -2.45
N SER A 549 14.26 1.84 -2.16
CA SER A 549 15.68 2.16 -2.20
C SER A 549 16.13 2.47 -3.64
N GLU A 550 17.20 3.22 -3.80
CA GLU A 550 17.81 3.56 -5.10
C GLU A 550 18.04 2.30 -5.95
N ALA A 551 18.41 1.20 -5.29
CA ALA A 551 18.67 -0.09 -5.91
C ALA A 551 17.48 -0.71 -6.63
N TYR A 552 16.26 -0.47 -6.15
CA TYR A 552 15.02 -1.10 -6.64
C TYR A 552 13.95 -0.09 -7.05
N SER A 553 14.24 1.22 -6.98
CA SER A 553 13.28 2.28 -7.32
C SER A 553 12.72 2.18 -8.74
N TYR A 554 13.48 1.60 -9.68
CA TYR A 554 13.07 1.39 -11.08
C TYR A 554 12.05 0.25 -11.25
N LEU A 555 11.91 -0.64 -10.28
CA LEU A 555 10.96 -1.75 -10.36
C LEU A 555 9.54 -1.23 -10.13
N THR A 556 8.60 -1.71 -10.93
CA THR A 556 7.16 -1.46 -10.79
C THR A 556 6.42 -2.77 -10.50
N PRO A 557 5.23 -2.72 -9.87
CA PRO A 557 4.49 -3.95 -9.57
C PRO A 557 4.07 -4.67 -10.86
N CYS A 558 4.15 -5.99 -10.83
CA CYS A 558 3.65 -6.82 -11.92
C CYS A 558 2.13 -6.82 -11.95
N LYS A 559 1.53 -6.40 -13.06
CA LYS A 559 0.07 -6.36 -13.23
C LYS A 559 -0.61 -7.74 -13.30
N HIS A 560 0.15 -8.83 -13.29
CA HIS A 560 -0.40 -10.18 -13.40
C HIS A 560 -0.50 -10.90 -12.05
N CYS A 561 0.57 -10.91 -11.25
CA CYS A 561 0.55 -11.47 -9.90
C CYS A 561 0.28 -10.41 -8.81
N ASP A 562 0.11 -9.16 -9.24
CA ASP A 562 -0.37 -8.02 -8.48
C ASP A 562 0.25 -7.87 -7.07
N PRO A 563 1.58 -7.73 -6.98
CA PRO A 563 2.22 -7.45 -5.70
C PRO A 563 1.82 -6.06 -5.22
N PRO A 564 1.80 -5.82 -3.90
CA PRO A 564 1.53 -4.52 -3.32
C PRO A 564 2.34 -3.38 -3.93
N VAL A 565 1.76 -2.19 -4.01
CA VAL A 565 2.49 -0.98 -4.39
C VAL A 565 3.54 -0.61 -3.34
N LYS A 566 4.52 0.18 -3.73
CA LYS A 566 5.61 0.64 -2.84
C LYS A 566 5.10 1.51 -1.71
N LYS A 567 5.83 1.57 -0.59
CA LYS A 567 5.53 2.46 0.54
C LYS A 567 5.44 3.92 0.12
N SER A 568 6.39 4.41 -0.68
CA SER A 568 6.38 5.79 -1.20
C SER A 568 5.11 6.15 -1.96
N THR A 569 4.50 5.18 -2.65
CA THR A 569 3.20 5.38 -3.32
C THR A 569 2.08 5.56 -2.30
N ILE A 570 2.07 4.74 -1.25
CA ILE A 570 1.08 4.82 -0.16
C ILE A 570 1.25 6.12 0.62
N ASP A 571 2.48 6.51 0.92
CA ASP A 571 2.78 7.76 1.62
C ASP A 571 2.31 8.99 0.82
N ALA A 572 2.50 8.97 -0.50
CA ALA A 572 1.99 10.03 -1.37
C ALA A 572 0.44 10.09 -1.36
N GLN A 573 -0.23 8.94 -1.40
CA GLN A 573 -1.69 8.85 -1.31
C GLN A 573 -2.20 9.33 0.06
N ASN A 574 -1.51 8.96 1.14
CA ASN A 574 -1.84 9.43 2.49
C ASN A 574 -1.64 10.95 2.64
N ALA A 575 -0.56 11.48 2.08
CA ALA A 575 -0.31 12.92 2.09
C ALA A 575 -1.37 13.71 1.30
N GLU A 576 -1.87 13.17 0.18
CA GLU A 576 -2.97 13.75 -0.60
C GLU A 576 -4.30 13.67 0.16
N LYS A 577 -4.57 12.55 0.83
CA LYS A 577 -5.81 12.31 1.57
C LYS A 577 -5.97 13.18 2.82
N LEU A 578 -4.86 13.59 3.44
CA LEU A 578 -4.84 14.41 4.66
C LEU A 578 -4.80 15.92 4.39
N GLN A 579 -4.72 16.35 3.13
CA GLN A 579 -4.84 17.75 2.72
C GLN A 579 -6.31 18.15 2.54
#